data_2ac876f489cb02fc3fd71822f689f308
#
_entry.id   2ac876f489cb02fc3fd71822f689f308
#
_cell.length_a   1.000
_cell.length_b   1.000
_cell.length_c   1.000
_cell.angle_alpha   90.00
_cell.angle_beta   90.00
_cell.angle_gamma   90.00
#
_symmetry.space_group_name_H-M   'P 1'
#
loop_
_entity.id
_entity.type
_entity.pdbx_description
1 polymer ?
#
loop_
_entity_poly.entity_id
_entity_poly.type
_entity_poly.pdbx_seq_one_letter_code
_entity_poly.pdbx_strand_id
1 'polypeptide(L)'
;MIRLIKILFLFYCLATVSFFQPFDLVSAQAAKAISYSLLMGLLVATCLSSVSKRKSNERFRTPMVWLMILFGVACFIPTLCNFDQSVLQSFSVTLPFFSYALYFTMHRFSFNEDFIHKIIFALAICTIITHIINLITFPVIIFGTPQDEYDLSRGGIRLVMIGFSFVVLSFFITIDKWLRTKAPKWGIFAMACYIAIFLSYTRQHILICTFLGFLMLFNHVHWYKKVIILGLGCILVMSIFPKIPAVQNMIELTQEQNERNRGNETEDIRIQAAKFYGYEQFPSLANRLFGNGVFTFKSAWGRQMQAVTESERVYAVDVGIFGFNWSFGIFSIVCLLVVFYKAIVVRSQKYVVGRYYFIWLFVSSFASGALLYPSQIIVTVIVLYLIDTYNYKRLYLCGLKSA
;
A
#
# COMPACT_ATOMS: atom_id res chain seq x y z
N MET A 1 -1.42 -24.24 17.81
CA MET A 1 -2.08 -23.67 16.61
C MET A 1 -1.90 -22.16 16.49
N ILE A 2 -2.38 -21.30 17.42
CA ILE A 2 -2.29 -19.83 17.32
C ILE A 2 -0.85 -19.33 17.12
N ARG A 3 0.14 -19.89 17.84
CA ARG A 3 1.55 -19.52 17.65
C ARG A 3 2.05 -19.82 16.23
N LEU A 4 1.70 -20.99 15.69
CA LEU A 4 2.07 -21.38 14.34
C LEU A 4 1.49 -20.40 13.30
N ILE A 5 0.21 -20.05 13.43
CA ILE A 5 -0.44 -19.08 12.52
C ILE A 5 0.25 -17.71 12.57
N LYS A 6 0.66 -17.24 13.75
CA LYS A 6 1.43 -15.99 13.89
C LYS A 6 2.79 -16.06 13.21
N ILE A 7 3.47 -17.20 13.32
CA ILE A 7 4.75 -17.45 12.65
C ILE A 7 4.55 -17.47 11.13
N LEU A 8 3.55 -18.21 10.63
CA LEU A 8 3.24 -18.24 9.19
C LEU A 8 2.88 -16.85 8.65
N PHE A 9 2.12 -16.05 9.42
CA PHE A 9 1.81 -14.67 9.06
C PHE A 9 3.07 -13.80 8.98
N LEU A 10 3.99 -13.92 9.94
CA LEU A 10 5.28 -13.21 9.90
C LEU A 10 6.08 -13.60 8.66
N PHE A 11 6.20 -14.91 8.37
CA PHE A 11 6.91 -15.36 7.16
C PHE A 11 6.23 -14.89 5.88
N TYR A 12 4.90 -14.84 5.86
CA TYR A 12 4.18 -14.26 4.72
C TYR A 12 4.50 -12.77 4.54
N CYS A 13 4.51 -11.98 5.60
CA CYS A 13 4.92 -10.59 5.55
C CYS A 13 6.36 -10.43 5.03
N LEU A 14 7.30 -11.26 5.50
CA LEU A 14 8.69 -11.26 5.03
C LEU A 14 8.79 -11.65 3.55
N ALA A 15 8.02 -12.64 3.10
CA ALA A 15 8.01 -13.07 1.71
C ALA A 15 7.52 -11.97 0.77
N THR A 16 6.53 -11.17 1.19
CA THR A 16 5.98 -10.09 0.36
C THR A 16 6.88 -8.86 0.24
N VAL A 17 7.85 -8.70 1.12
CA VAL A 17 8.88 -7.63 1.04
C VAL A 17 10.20 -8.13 0.46
N SER A 18 10.21 -9.32 -0.14
CA SER A 18 11.35 -9.89 -0.89
C SER A 18 12.68 -9.93 -0.13
N PHE A 19 12.66 -10.03 1.21
CA PHE A 19 13.88 -10.20 2.01
C PHE A 19 14.60 -11.52 1.77
N PHE A 20 13.95 -12.46 1.04
CA PHE A 20 14.53 -13.76 0.67
C PHE A 20 15.30 -13.71 -0.66
N GLN A 21 15.48 -12.55 -1.24
CA GLN A 21 16.21 -12.37 -2.50
C GLN A 21 17.51 -11.56 -2.35
N PRO A 22 18.35 -11.81 -1.30
CA PRO A 22 19.67 -11.24 -1.31
C PRO A 22 20.50 -11.97 -2.38
N PHE A 23 21.22 -11.21 -3.22
CA PHE A 23 22.15 -11.76 -4.23
C PHE A 23 21.53 -12.75 -5.23
N ASP A 24 20.25 -12.61 -5.55
CA ASP A 24 19.52 -13.57 -6.43
C ASP A 24 19.54 -15.03 -5.94
N LEU A 25 19.73 -15.27 -4.65
CA LEU A 25 19.75 -16.62 -4.06
C LEU A 25 18.44 -17.36 -4.25
N VAL A 26 17.32 -16.64 -4.34
CA VAL A 26 15.99 -17.21 -4.56
C VAL A 26 15.40 -16.63 -5.84
N SER A 27 15.09 -17.51 -6.79
CA SER A 27 14.46 -17.05 -8.03
C SER A 27 13.11 -16.38 -7.76
N ALA A 28 12.73 -15.41 -8.59
CA ALA A 28 11.44 -14.72 -8.47
C ALA A 28 10.24 -15.69 -8.50
N GLN A 29 10.35 -16.81 -9.23
CA GLN A 29 9.33 -17.85 -9.26
C GLN A 29 9.22 -18.59 -7.92
N ALA A 30 10.36 -18.95 -7.30
CA ALA A 30 10.38 -19.60 -6.00
C ALA A 30 9.86 -18.67 -4.90
N ALA A 31 10.24 -17.40 -4.91
CA ALA A 31 9.72 -16.39 -3.97
C ALA A 31 8.19 -16.23 -4.09
N LYS A 32 7.64 -16.20 -5.32
CA LYS A 32 6.20 -16.20 -5.56
C LYS A 32 5.54 -17.48 -5.03
N ALA A 33 6.12 -18.65 -5.31
CA ALA A 33 5.58 -19.93 -4.86
C ALA A 33 5.54 -20.02 -3.33
N ILE A 34 6.59 -19.58 -2.64
CA ILE A 34 6.65 -19.50 -1.17
C ILE A 34 5.55 -18.57 -0.64
N SER A 35 5.45 -17.35 -1.18
CA SER A 35 4.44 -16.38 -0.78
C SER A 35 3.02 -16.91 -0.97
N TYR A 36 2.73 -17.54 -2.11
CA TYR A 36 1.41 -18.10 -2.43
C TYR A 36 1.06 -19.30 -1.52
N SER A 37 2.04 -20.18 -1.25
CA SER A 37 1.85 -21.32 -0.35
C SER A 37 1.56 -20.88 1.07
N LEU A 38 2.28 -19.86 1.57
CA LEU A 38 2.05 -19.28 2.89
C LEU A 38 0.66 -18.63 2.99
N LEU A 39 0.25 -17.87 1.96
CA LEU A 39 -1.08 -17.26 1.90
C LEU A 39 -2.16 -18.34 1.93
N MET A 40 -2.07 -19.32 1.04
CA MET A 40 -3.04 -20.42 1.00
C MET A 40 -3.11 -21.19 2.31
N GLY A 41 -1.96 -21.49 2.93
CA GLY A 41 -1.91 -22.12 4.25
C GLY A 41 -2.64 -21.32 5.33
N LEU A 42 -2.45 -19.99 5.35
CA LEU A 42 -3.15 -19.10 6.28
C LEU A 42 -4.67 -19.06 6.02
N LEU A 43 -5.10 -19.01 4.77
CA LEU A 43 -6.51 -18.99 4.40
C LEU A 43 -7.21 -20.32 4.73
N VAL A 44 -6.59 -21.44 4.38
CA VAL A 44 -7.08 -22.79 4.72
C VAL A 44 -7.19 -22.95 6.23
N ALA A 45 -6.15 -22.58 6.97
CA ALA A 45 -6.18 -22.63 8.45
C ALA A 45 -7.31 -21.75 9.03
N THR A 46 -7.60 -20.63 8.40
CA THR A 46 -8.70 -19.73 8.81
C THR A 46 -10.07 -20.39 8.58
N CYS A 47 -10.26 -21.03 7.44
CA CYS A 47 -11.50 -21.72 7.09
C CYS A 47 -11.76 -22.97 7.97
N LEU A 48 -10.71 -23.77 8.19
CA LEU A 48 -10.81 -25.02 8.94
C LEU A 48 -10.78 -24.84 10.48
N SER A 49 -10.46 -23.65 10.95
CA SER A 49 -10.31 -23.40 12.39
C SER A 49 -11.65 -23.52 13.13
N SER A 50 -11.69 -24.38 14.13
CA SER A 50 -12.76 -24.48 15.14
C SER A 50 -12.62 -23.50 16.30
N VAL A 51 -11.57 -22.66 16.32
CA VAL A 51 -11.35 -21.68 17.37
C VAL A 51 -12.55 -20.74 17.46
N SER A 52 -13.16 -20.66 18.66
CA SER A 52 -14.26 -19.74 18.90
C SER A 52 -13.80 -18.31 18.66
N LYS A 53 -14.54 -17.58 17.84
CA LYS A 53 -14.27 -16.15 17.63
C LYS A 53 -14.40 -15.41 18.95
N ARG A 54 -13.35 -14.70 19.34
CA ARG A 54 -13.49 -13.66 20.35
C ARG A 54 -14.48 -12.62 19.81
N LYS A 55 -15.46 -12.21 20.62
CA LYS A 55 -16.37 -11.11 20.25
C LYS A 55 -15.53 -9.91 19.83
N SER A 56 -15.58 -9.55 18.56
CA SER A 56 -14.92 -8.39 17.99
C SER A 56 -15.92 -7.62 17.13
N ASN A 57 -15.81 -6.30 17.12
CA ASN A 57 -16.65 -5.50 16.25
C ASN A 57 -15.98 -5.43 14.87
N GLU A 58 -16.35 -6.36 13.99
CA GLU A 58 -15.79 -6.47 12.62
C GLU A 58 -16.51 -5.48 11.68
N ARG A 59 -16.18 -4.19 11.78
CA ARG A 59 -16.83 -3.12 10.98
C ARG A 59 -16.62 -3.26 9.49
N PHE A 60 -15.49 -3.83 9.09
CA PHE A 60 -15.11 -3.98 7.68
C PHE A 60 -15.50 -5.34 7.10
N ARG A 61 -16.13 -6.22 7.89
CA ARG A 61 -16.48 -7.58 7.46
C ARG A 61 -17.25 -7.60 6.15
N THR A 62 -18.34 -6.84 6.07
CA THR A 62 -19.22 -6.86 4.88
C THR A 62 -18.47 -6.45 3.60
N PRO A 63 -17.80 -5.28 3.52
CA PRO A 63 -17.07 -4.92 2.31
C PRO A 63 -15.90 -5.88 2.01
N MET A 64 -15.24 -6.46 3.03
CA MET A 64 -14.19 -7.45 2.80
C MET A 64 -14.73 -8.76 2.21
N VAL A 65 -15.90 -9.24 2.68
CA VAL A 65 -16.54 -10.42 2.09
C VAL A 65 -16.90 -10.16 0.62
N TRP A 66 -17.50 -9.01 0.31
CA TRP A 66 -17.83 -8.67 -1.07
C TRP A 66 -16.59 -8.56 -1.96
N LEU A 67 -15.50 -7.98 -1.47
CA LEU A 67 -14.23 -7.96 -2.22
C LEU A 67 -13.73 -9.38 -2.53
N MET A 68 -13.81 -10.31 -1.56
CA MET A 68 -13.40 -11.70 -1.80
C MET A 68 -14.28 -12.37 -2.87
N ILE A 69 -15.58 -12.14 -2.84
CA ILE A 69 -16.50 -12.65 -3.85
C ILE A 69 -16.17 -12.07 -5.22
N LEU A 70 -15.94 -10.76 -5.31
CA LEU A 70 -15.61 -10.09 -6.58
C LEU A 70 -14.25 -10.55 -7.14
N PHE A 71 -13.24 -10.78 -6.31
CA PHE A 71 -11.97 -11.37 -6.75
C PHE A 71 -12.17 -12.80 -7.28
N GLY A 72 -13.07 -13.58 -6.63
CA GLY A 72 -13.46 -14.90 -7.13
C GLY A 72 -14.13 -14.81 -8.51
N VAL A 73 -15.10 -13.90 -8.66
CA VAL A 73 -15.77 -13.66 -9.95
C VAL A 73 -14.77 -13.24 -11.03
N ALA A 74 -13.83 -12.33 -10.71
CA ALA A 74 -12.82 -11.86 -11.64
C ALA A 74 -11.91 -12.99 -12.18
N CYS A 75 -11.76 -14.11 -11.45
CA CYS A 75 -11.03 -15.28 -11.96
C CYS A 75 -11.71 -15.98 -13.14
N PHE A 76 -13.04 -15.85 -13.26
CA PHE A 76 -13.80 -16.49 -14.34
C PHE A 76 -13.99 -15.59 -15.56
N ILE A 77 -13.93 -14.27 -15.39
CA ILE A 77 -14.20 -13.30 -16.46
C ILE A 77 -13.32 -13.52 -17.71
N PRO A 78 -11.99 -13.71 -17.61
CA PRO A 78 -11.17 -13.90 -18.80
C PRO A 78 -11.57 -15.13 -19.63
N THR A 79 -11.98 -16.21 -18.97
CA THR A 79 -12.47 -17.42 -19.66
C THR A 79 -13.85 -17.20 -20.27
N LEU A 80 -14.77 -16.53 -19.56
CA LEU A 80 -16.12 -16.24 -20.04
C LEU A 80 -16.15 -15.25 -21.20
N CYS A 81 -15.19 -14.32 -21.23
CA CYS A 81 -15.06 -13.33 -22.31
C CYS A 81 -14.18 -13.80 -23.47
N ASN A 82 -13.78 -15.07 -23.50
CA ASN A 82 -12.90 -15.64 -24.53
C ASN A 82 -11.55 -14.91 -24.69
N PHE A 83 -10.96 -14.47 -23.57
CA PHE A 83 -9.64 -13.82 -23.56
C PHE A 83 -8.48 -14.81 -23.62
N ASP A 84 -8.73 -16.06 -23.96
CA ASP A 84 -7.71 -17.12 -24.08
C ASP A 84 -6.83 -17.23 -22.83
N GLN A 85 -7.46 -17.11 -21.67
CA GLN A 85 -6.83 -17.29 -20.35
C GLN A 85 -7.68 -18.23 -19.50
N SER A 86 -7.10 -19.35 -19.06
CA SER A 86 -7.81 -20.33 -18.24
C SER A 86 -8.10 -19.81 -16.84
N VAL A 87 -9.15 -20.37 -16.19
CA VAL A 87 -9.52 -20.04 -14.80
C VAL A 87 -8.33 -20.25 -13.83
N LEU A 88 -7.53 -21.31 -14.03
CA LEU A 88 -6.38 -21.59 -13.17
C LEU A 88 -5.29 -20.53 -13.33
N GLN A 89 -5.04 -20.07 -14.54
CA GLN A 89 -4.11 -18.97 -14.81
C GLN A 89 -4.62 -17.67 -14.15
N SER A 90 -5.90 -17.34 -14.34
CA SER A 90 -6.55 -16.17 -13.72
C SER A 90 -6.48 -16.23 -12.19
N PHE A 91 -6.76 -17.39 -11.59
CA PHE A 91 -6.67 -17.60 -10.14
C PHE A 91 -5.24 -17.37 -9.64
N SER A 92 -4.22 -17.89 -10.34
CA SER A 92 -2.83 -17.76 -9.91
C SER A 92 -2.35 -16.30 -9.85
N VAL A 93 -2.78 -15.45 -10.79
CA VAL A 93 -2.41 -14.01 -10.80
C VAL A 93 -3.31 -13.16 -9.92
N THR A 94 -4.53 -13.62 -9.62
CA THR A 94 -5.45 -12.95 -8.69
C THR A 94 -5.16 -13.31 -7.23
N LEU A 95 -4.46 -14.43 -6.97
CA LEU A 95 -4.19 -14.94 -5.62
C LEU A 95 -3.59 -13.89 -4.66
N PRO A 96 -2.64 -13.01 -5.05
CA PRO A 96 -2.12 -11.97 -4.17
C PRO A 96 -3.19 -11.04 -3.58
N PHE A 97 -4.29 -10.79 -4.30
CA PHE A 97 -5.39 -9.94 -3.84
C PHE A 97 -6.21 -10.62 -2.73
N PHE A 98 -6.22 -11.96 -2.68
CA PHE A 98 -6.83 -12.67 -1.56
C PHE A 98 -6.10 -12.42 -0.22
N SER A 99 -4.97 -11.70 -0.21
CA SER A 99 -4.35 -11.17 1.01
C SER A 99 -5.30 -10.27 1.83
N TYR A 100 -6.29 -9.66 1.20
CA TYR A 100 -7.36 -8.96 1.92
C TYR A 100 -8.12 -9.89 2.88
N ALA A 101 -8.21 -11.18 2.61
CA ALA A 101 -8.82 -12.18 3.50
C ALA A 101 -8.06 -12.42 4.80
N LEU A 102 -6.79 -11.98 4.90
CA LEU A 102 -6.02 -12.03 6.15
C LEU A 102 -6.66 -11.17 7.27
N TYR A 103 -7.53 -10.22 6.90
CA TYR A 103 -8.40 -9.53 7.86
C TYR A 103 -9.18 -10.54 8.71
N PHE A 104 -9.78 -11.56 8.09
CA PHE A 104 -10.52 -12.62 8.80
C PHE A 104 -9.58 -13.51 9.61
N THR A 105 -8.39 -13.81 9.09
CA THR A 105 -7.35 -14.58 9.82
C THR A 105 -6.99 -13.88 11.13
N MET A 106 -6.70 -12.57 11.08
CA MET A 106 -6.31 -11.80 12.27
C MET A 106 -7.43 -11.74 13.30
N HIS A 107 -8.70 -11.59 12.87
CA HIS A 107 -9.86 -11.63 13.75
C HIS A 107 -10.12 -13.03 14.31
N ARG A 108 -9.98 -14.07 13.48
CA ARG A 108 -10.20 -15.48 13.89
C ARG A 108 -9.24 -15.91 14.99
N PHE A 109 -7.96 -15.55 14.84
CA PHE A 109 -6.90 -15.93 15.78
C PHE A 109 -6.56 -14.84 16.81
N SER A 110 -7.32 -13.76 16.86
CA SER A 110 -7.20 -12.67 17.83
C SER A 110 -5.75 -12.22 18.03
N PHE A 111 -5.14 -11.66 16.98
CA PHE A 111 -3.74 -11.23 17.04
C PHE A 111 -3.55 -10.13 18.09
N ASN A 112 -2.48 -10.24 18.90
CA ASN A 112 -2.16 -9.21 19.89
C ASN A 112 -1.60 -7.96 19.17
N GLU A 113 -2.03 -6.78 19.62
CA GLU A 113 -1.56 -5.48 19.12
C GLU A 113 -0.04 -5.33 19.23
N ASP A 114 0.55 -5.77 20.36
CA ASP A 114 2.00 -5.70 20.57
C ASP A 114 2.77 -6.54 19.54
N PHE A 115 2.24 -7.71 19.19
CA PHE A 115 2.83 -8.57 18.17
C PHE A 115 2.77 -7.87 16.81
N ILE A 116 1.64 -7.26 16.47
CA ILE A 116 1.46 -6.53 15.20
C ILE A 116 2.41 -5.32 15.13
N HIS A 117 2.48 -4.51 16.19
CA HIS A 117 3.39 -3.37 16.23
C HIS A 117 4.86 -3.81 16.10
N LYS A 118 5.25 -4.94 16.73
CA LYS A 118 6.61 -5.49 16.57
C LYS A 118 6.89 -5.86 15.11
N ILE A 119 5.94 -6.49 14.42
CA ILE A 119 6.08 -6.82 12.99
C ILE A 119 6.24 -5.54 12.16
N ILE A 120 5.36 -4.55 12.35
CA ILE A 120 5.40 -3.31 11.60
C ILE A 120 6.76 -2.63 11.76
N PHE A 121 7.25 -2.47 13.01
CA PHE A 121 8.52 -1.80 13.26
C PHE A 121 9.72 -2.62 12.76
N ALA A 122 9.71 -3.95 12.96
CA ALA A 122 10.76 -4.81 12.46
C ALA A 122 10.87 -4.73 10.93
N LEU A 123 9.74 -4.83 10.21
CA LEU A 123 9.73 -4.75 8.74
C LEU A 123 10.09 -3.36 8.24
N ALA A 124 9.67 -2.29 8.93
CA ALA A 124 10.10 -0.93 8.59
C ALA A 124 11.61 -0.74 8.76
N ILE A 125 12.20 -1.22 9.87
CA ILE A 125 13.65 -1.15 10.12
C ILE A 125 14.40 -1.96 9.06
N CYS A 126 13.98 -3.20 8.82
CA CYS A 126 14.58 -4.03 7.77
C CYS A 126 14.52 -3.36 6.39
N THR A 127 13.36 -2.77 6.03
CA THR A 127 13.21 -2.04 4.76
C THR A 127 14.13 -0.84 4.67
N ILE A 128 14.28 -0.06 5.74
CA ILE A 128 15.20 1.09 5.79
C ILE A 128 16.64 0.61 5.61
N ILE A 129 17.06 -0.43 6.35
CA ILE A 129 18.42 -0.96 6.29
C ILE A 129 18.73 -1.50 4.89
N THR A 130 17.85 -2.33 4.32
CA THR A 130 18.05 -2.89 2.97
C THR A 130 18.07 -1.82 1.89
N HIS A 131 17.26 -0.77 2.04
CA HIS A 131 17.29 0.37 1.13
C HIS A 131 18.61 1.14 1.20
N ILE A 132 19.13 1.42 2.41
CA ILE A 132 20.41 2.07 2.61
C ILE A 132 21.55 1.21 2.02
N ILE A 133 21.54 -0.10 2.25
CA ILE A 133 22.54 -1.00 1.68
C ILE A 133 22.50 -0.92 0.14
N ASN A 134 21.33 -1.02 -0.49
CA ASN A 134 21.21 -0.90 -1.93
C ASN A 134 21.67 0.46 -2.48
N LEU A 135 21.48 1.56 -1.73
CA LEU A 135 21.99 2.87 -2.11
C LEU A 135 23.51 2.94 -2.06
N ILE A 136 24.13 2.31 -1.04
CA ILE A 136 25.60 2.29 -0.88
C ILE A 136 26.26 1.39 -1.92
N THR A 137 25.63 0.26 -2.25
CA THR A 137 26.19 -0.73 -3.18
C THR A 137 25.84 -0.47 -4.65
N PHE A 138 25.06 0.57 -4.91
CA PHE A 138 24.68 0.94 -6.28
C PHE A 138 25.92 0.99 -7.21
N PRO A 139 25.87 0.47 -8.44
CA PRO A 139 24.69 -0.03 -9.18
C PRO A 139 24.26 -1.47 -8.86
N VAL A 140 24.95 -2.16 -7.93
CA VAL A 140 24.61 -3.54 -7.56
C VAL A 140 23.48 -3.52 -6.53
N ILE A 141 22.30 -4.00 -6.92
CA ILE A 141 21.15 -4.16 -6.01
C ILE A 141 21.25 -5.50 -5.32
N ILE A 142 21.44 -5.48 -3.99
CA ILE A 142 21.63 -6.68 -3.17
C ILE A 142 20.28 -7.26 -2.73
N PHE A 143 19.32 -6.40 -2.36
CA PHE A 143 18.02 -6.80 -1.82
C PHE A 143 16.88 -6.41 -2.73
N GLY A 144 15.97 -7.33 -2.94
CA GLY A 144 14.80 -7.15 -3.79
C GLY A 144 15.03 -7.67 -5.21
N THR A 145 14.11 -7.35 -6.08
CA THR A 145 14.19 -7.71 -7.50
C THR A 145 14.92 -6.59 -8.22
N PRO A 146 16.00 -6.87 -8.97
CA PRO A 146 16.60 -5.89 -9.85
C PRO A 146 15.51 -5.37 -10.79
N GLN A 147 15.24 -4.07 -10.75
CA GLN A 147 14.37 -3.45 -11.74
C GLN A 147 15.27 -2.82 -12.78
N ASP A 148 14.97 -3.05 -14.05
CA ASP A 148 15.77 -2.62 -15.19
C ASP A 148 15.88 -1.10 -15.32
N GLU A 149 15.15 -0.33 -14.50
CA GLU A 149 15.13 1.12 -14.57
C GLU A 149 15.67 1.77 -13.31
N TYR A 150 16.96 2.11 -13.35
CA TYR A 150 17.51 3.13 -12.47
C TYR A 150 17.13 4.51 -13.02
N ASP A 151 16.27 5.21 -12.35
CA ASP A 151 15.96 6.57 -12.73
C ASP A 151 16.99 7.52 -12.07
N LEU A 152 18.09 7.77 -12.77
CA LEU A 152 19.11 8.76 -12.37
C LEU A 152 18.71 10.18 -12.71
N SER A 153 17.66 10.38 -13.52
CA SER A 153 17.25 11.68 -14.03
C SER A 153 16.73 12.61 -12.92
N ARG A 154 16.46 12.08 -11.73
CA ARG A 154 15.86 12.84 -10.62
C ARG A 154 16.85 13.40 -9.61
N GLY A 155 18.14 13.49 -9.98
CA GLY A 155 19.18 14.02 -9.10
C GLY A 155 19.56 13.08 -7.95
N GLY A 156 19.13 11.83 -7.98
CA GLY A 156 19.45 10.77 -7.02
C GLY A 156 19.05 9.40 -7.53
N ILE A 157 19.51 8.37 -6.82
CA ILE A 157 19.22 6.98 -7.19
C ILE A 157 17.82 6.61 -6.71
N ARG A 158 16.87 6.50 -7.62
CA ARG A 158 15.52 6.03 -7.28
C ARG A 158 15.47 4.51 -7.29
N LEU A 159 15.31 3.93 -6.11
CA LEU A 159 15.07 2.50 -5.93
C LEU A 159 13.67 2.25 -5.40
N VAL A 160 13.00 1.22 -5.94
CA VAL A 160 11.67 0.84 -5.44
C VAL A 160 11.80 0.08 -4.13
N MET A 161 11.21 0.64 -3.07
CA MET A 161 11.16 0.02 -1.74
C MET A 161 9.91 -0.84 -1.62
N ILE A 162 10.03 -2.16 -1.73
CA ILE A 162 8.86 -3.07 -1.68
C ILE A 162 8.13 -3.00 -0.32
N GLY A 163 8.86 -2.83 0.78
CA GLY A 163 8.31 -2.66 2.13
C GLY A 163 7.88 -1.23 2.49
N PHE A 164 7.77 -0.32 1.52
CA PHE A 164 7.55 1.11 1.72
C PHE A 164 6.33 1.43 2.60
N SER A 165 5.23 0.70 2.44
CA SER A 165 4.00 0.91 3.24
C SER A 165 4.19 0.63 4.73
N PHE A 166 5.11 -0.28 5.12
CA PHE A 166 5.47 -0.49 6.52
C PHE A 166 6.23 0.73 7.08
N VAL A 167 7.09 1.36 6.26
CA VAL A 167 7.80 2.58 6.65
C VAL A 167 6.83 3.73 6.85
N VAL A 168 5.88 3.93 5.92
CA VAL A 168 4.84 4.97 6.03
C VAL A 168 3.95 4.75 7.25
N LEU A 169 3.49 3.50 7.48
CA LEU A 169 2.69 3.21 8.67
C LEU A 169 3.49 3.43 9.96
N SER A 170 4.77 3.02 9.98
CA SER A 170 5.66 3.25 11.12
C SER A 170 5.89 4.73 11.38
N PHE A 171 6.02 5.54 10.34
CA PHE A 171 6.12 7.00 10.44
C PHE A 171 4.93 7.58 11.21
N PHE A 172 3.69 7.25 10.83
CA PHE A 172 2.50 7.76 11.52
C PHE A 172 2.38 7.21 12.95
N ILE A 173 2.69 5.92 13.18
CA ILE A 173 2.65 5.34 14.53
C ILE A 173 3.67 6.00 15.45
N THR A 174 4.87 6.28 14.97
CA THR A 174 5.95 6.86 15.77
C THR A 174 5.72 8.33 16.08
N ILE A 175 5.14 9.11 15.16
CA ILE A 175 4.66 10.47 15.45
C ILE A 175 3.62 10.44 16.56
N ASP A 176 2.58 9.59 16.46
CA ASP A 176 1.53 9.50 17.48
C ASP A 176 2.11 9.09 18.84
N LYS A 177 3.00 8.09 18.88
CA LYS A 177 3.69 7.69 20.11
C LYS A 177 4.57 8.81 20.68
N TRP A 178 5.31 9.53 19.85
CA TRP A 178 6.12 10.65 20.29
C TRP A 178 5.26 11.76 20.90
N LEU A 179 4.17 12.12 20.24
CA LEU A 179 3.25 13.15 20.72
C LEU A 179 2.60 12.79 22.06
N ARG A 180 2.30 11.51 22.29
CA ARG A 180 1.67 11.02 23.52
C ARG A 180 2.66 10.82 24.65
N THR A 181 3.84 10.25 24.37
CA THR A 181 4.81 9.83 25.40
C THR A 181 5.93 10.84 25.62
N LYS A 182 6.14 11.76 24.67
CA LYS A 182 7.28 12.70 24.62
C LYS A 182 8.65 12.02 24.65
N ALA A 183 8.73 10.71 24.50
CA ALA A 183 9.97 9.95 24.51
C ALA A 183 10.77 10.19 23.22
N PRO A 184 12.02 10.67 23.27
CA PRO A 184 12.82 11.10 22.11
C PRO A 184 13.07 9.95 21.11
N LYS A 185 13.14 8.70 21.59
CA LYS A 185 13.31 7.52 20.72
C LYS A 185 12.27 7.43 19.60
N TRP A 186 11.01 7.81 19.88
CA TRP A 186 9.95 7.78 18.88
C TRP A 186 10.09 8.91 17.87
N GLY A 187 10.56 10.09 18.29
CA GLY A 187 10.87 11.20 17.39
C GLY A 187 12.03 10.86 16.45
N ILE A 188 13.12 10.25 16.99
CA ILE A 188 14.27 9.79 16.19
C ILE A 188 13.82 8.75 15.16
N PHE A 189 12.98 7.78 15.57
CA PHE A 189 12.50 6.78 14.64
C PHE A 189 11.54 7.35 13.59
N ALA A 190 10.68 8.32 13.95
CA ALA A 190 9.85 9.03 12.98
C ALA A 190 10.72 9.76 11.94
N MET A 191 11.80 10.41 12.38
CA MET A 191 12.76 11.07 11.49
C MET A 191 13.45 10.07 10.55
N ALA A 192 13.88 8.92 11.07
CA ALA A 192 14.49 7.85 10.24
C ALA A 192 13.51 7.34 9.16
N CYS A 193 12.24 7.11 9.52
CA CYS A 193 11.20 6.75 8.56
C CYS A 193 10.99 7.85 7.52
N TYR A 194 10.97 9.13 7.93
CA TYR A 194 10.78 10.26 7.02
C TYR A 194 11.95 10.42 6.05
N ILE A 195 13.19 10.26 6.52
CA ILE A 195 14.40 10.25 5.67
C ILE A 195 14.29 9.13 4.63
N ALA A 196 13.87 7.93 5.02
CA ALA A 196 13.67 6.84 4.07
C ALA A 196 12.57 7.14 3.03
N ILE A 197 11.46 7.77 3.45
CA ILE A 197 10.41 8.24 2.54
C ILE A 197 10.99 9.28 1.55
N PHE A 198 11.81 10.20 2.03
CA PHE A 198 12.46 11.21 1.19
C PHE A 198 13.42 10.56 0.18
N LEU A 199 14.25 9.62 0.62
CA LEU A 199 15.20 8.87 -0.22
C LEU A 199 14.53 7.94 -1.25
N SER A 200 13.22 7.71 -1.16
CA SER A 200 12.48 6.99 -2.20
C SER A 200 12.31 7.81 -3.49
N TYR A 201 12.63 9.10 -3.48
CA TYR A 201 12.49 10.06 -4.59
C TYR A 201 11.09 10.05 -5.25
N THR A 202 10.09 9.57 -4.54
CA THR A 202 8.70 9.57 -5.01
C THR A 202 7.98 10.81 -4.51
N ARG A 203 7.96 11.87 -5.33
CA ARG A 203 7.43 13.22 -4.98
C ARG A 203 6.07 13.16 -4.29
N GLN A 204 5.15 12.36 -4.83
CA GLN A 204 3.81 12.20 -4.30
C GLN A 204 3.83 11.71 -2.84
N HIS A 205 4.60 10.67 -2.54
CA HIS A 205 4.66 10.13 -1.18
C HIS A 205 5.32 11.09 -0.21
N ILE A 206 6.37 11.80 -0.65
CA ILE A 206 7.04 12.83 0.16
C ILE A 206 6.03 13.93 0.51
N LEU A 207 5.32 14.48 -0.47
CA LEU A 207 4.34 15.56 -0.25
C LEU A 207 3.21 15.12 0.68
N ILE A 208 2.60 13.98 0.43
CA ILE A 208 1.46 13.50 1.23
C ILE A 208 1.91 13.19 2.67
N CYS A 209 3.04 12.48 2.86
CA CYS A 209 3.54 12.15 4.20
C CYS A 209 3.96 13.40 4.98
N THR A 210 4.60 14.37 4.31
CA THR A 210 4.95 15.68 4.93
C THR A 210 3.69 16.40 5.39
N PHE A 211 2.70 16.53 4.51
CA PHE A 211 1.45 17.21 4.83
C PHE A 211 0.69 16.51 5.96
N LEU A 212 0.52 15.20 5.89
CA LEU A 212 -0.18 14.43 6.93
C LEU A 212 0.59 14.39 8.24
N GLY A 213 1.91 14.26 8.21
CA GLY A 213 2.77 14.36 9.39
C GLY A 213 2.65 15.73 10.06
N PHE A 214 2.68 16.79 9.25
CA PHE A 214 2.44 18.15 9.74
C PHE A 214 1.06 18.30 10.37
N LEU A 215 -0.01 17.79 9.74
CA LEU A 215 -1.35 17.81 10.31
C LEU A 215 -1.44 17.06 11.66
N MET A 216 -0.74 15.93 11.79
CA MET A 216 -0.68 15.19 13.06
C MET A 216 -0.02 16.02 14.14
N LEU A 217 1.11 16.66 13.85
CA LEU A 217 1.80 17.56 14.79
C LEU A 217 0.91 18.77 15.14
N PHE A 218 0.32 19.38 14.14
CA PHE A 218 -0.51 20.58 14.26
C PHE A 218 -1.74 20.37 15.14
N ASN A 219 -2.38 19.19 15.08
CA ASN A 219 -3.55 18.89 15.90
C ASN A 219 -3.25 18.76 17.40
N HIS A 220 -1.98 18.55 17.79
CA HIS A 220 -1.56 18.41 19.19
C HIS A 220 -0.97 19.70 19.79
N VAL A 221 -0.92 20.78 19.03
CA VAL A 221 -0.29 22.04 19.44
C VAL A 221 -1.35 23.11 19.70
N HIS A 222 -1.13 23.99 20.71
CA HIS A 222 -1.98 25.14 20.98
C HIS A 222 -2.01 26.11 19.80
N TRP A 223 -3.12 26.84 19.64
CA TRP A 223 -3.38 27.67 18.46
C TRP A 223 -2.27 28.70 18.15
N TYR A 224 -1.72 29.38 19.18
CA TYR A 224 -0.65 30.37 18.98
C TYR A 224 0.65 29.76 18.46
N LYS A 225 0.99 28.53 18.93
CA LYS A 225 2.14 27.78 18.37
C LYS A 225 1.88 27.32 16.95
N LYS A 226 0.62 27.13 16.56
CA LYS A 226 0.26 26.79 15.17
C LYS A 226 0.65 27.91 14.22
N VAL A 227 0.39 29.16 14.59
CA VAL A 227 0.77 30.34 13.78
C VAL A 227 2.29 30.43 13.64
N ILE A 228 3.04 30.20 14.73
CA ILE A 228 4.52 30.20 14.69
C ILE A 228 5.04 29.08 13.79
N ILE A 229 4.51 27.86 13.92
CA ILE A 229 4.92 26.71 13.10
C ILE A 229 4.61 26.96 11.61
N LEU A 230 3.45 27.53 11.29
CA LEU A 230 3.10 27.91 9.92
C LEU A 230 4.06 28.97 9.38
N GLY A 231 4.32 30.03 10.14
CA GLY A 231 5.25 31.10 9.73
C GLY A 231 6.66 30.58 9.50
N LEU A 232 7.22 29.81 10.43
CA LEU A 232 8.53 29.17 10.29
C LEU A 232 8.54 28.17 9.13
N GLY A 233 7.47 27.40 8.94
CA GLY A 233 7.32 26.46 7.82
C GLY A 233 7.34 27.16 6.48
N CYS A 234 6.62 28.28 6.34
CA CYS A 234 6.63 29.10 5.12
C CYS A 234 8.03 29.68 4.85
N ILE A 235 8.71 30.21 5.88
CA ILE A 235 10.06 30.73 5.74
C ILE A 235 11.04 29.62 5.29
N LEU A 236 10.97 28.44 5.91
CA LEU A 236 11.80 27.28 5.54
C LEU A 236 11.56 26.85 4.08
N VAL A 237 10.28 26.74 3.68
CA VAL A 237 9.90 26.34 2.32
C VAL A 237 10.36 27.38 1.31
N MET A 238 10.24 28.67 1.60
CA MET A 238 10.62 29.72 0.66
C MET A 238 12.13 30.01 0.62
N SER A 239 12.84 29.83 1.75
CA SER A 239 14.25 30.30 1.86
C SER A 239 15.27 29.17 1.80
N ILE A 240 14.97 27.98 2.28
CA ILE A 240 15.93 26.87 2.41
C ILE A 240 15.65 25.79 1.38
N PHE A 241 14.40 25.39 1.22
CA PHE A 241 14.02 24.31 0.30
C PHE A 241 14.51 24.52 -1.15
N PRO A 242 14.38 25.71 -1.75
CA PRO A 242 14.88 25.95 -3.11
C PRO A 242 16.41 25.89 -3.24
N LYS A 243 17.16 25.93 -2.11
CA LYS A 243 18.65 25.87 -2.12
C LYS A 243 19.20 24.46 -2.00
N ILE A 244 18.34 23.46 -1.73
CA ILE A 244 18.75 22.06 -1.65
C ILE A 244 18.87 21.49 -3.06
N PRO A 245 20.07 21.03 -3.51
CA PRO A 245 20.27 20.56 -4.89
C PRO A 245 19.27 19.49 -5.34
N ALA A 246 18.96 18.53 -4.46
CA ALA A 246 17.97 17.49 -4.74
C ALA A 246 16.56 18.06 -4.98
N VAL A 247 16.20 19.17 -4.32
CA VAL A 247 14.90 19.84 -4.52
C VAL A 247 14.92 20.67 -5.79
N GLN A 248 16.02 21.35 -6.08
CA GLN A 248 16.20 22.08 -7.35
C GLN A 248 16.04 21.14 -8.54
N ASN A 249 16.76 20.02 -8.55
CA ASN A 249 16.63 19.01 -9.59
C ASN A 249 15.19 18.46 -9.71
N MET A 250 14.48 18.26 -8.58
CA MET A 250 13.08 17.87 -8.62
C MET A 250 12.17 18.93 -9.23
N ILE A 251 12.43 20.21 -8.98
CA ILE A 251 11.65 21.33 -9.55
C ILE A 251 11.94 21.45 -11.06
N GLU A 252 13.21 21.46 -11.46
CA GLU A 252 13.64 21.53 -12.87
C GLU A 252 13.03 20.38 -13.69
N LEU A 253 13.13 19.15 -13.21
CA LEU A 253 12.53 17.98 -13.87
C LEU A 253 11.00 18.07 -13.94
N THR A 254 10.36 18.74 -12.97
CA THR A 254 8.90 18.98 -13.03
C THR A 254 8.57 20.01 -14.10
N GLN A 255 9.39 21.06 -14.22
CA GLN A 255 9.23 22.08 -15.25
C GLN A 255 9.46 21.49 -16.64
N GLU A 256 10.56 20.74 -16.84
CA GLU A 256 10.83 20.03 -18.10
C GLU A 256 9.69 19.07 -18.49
N GLN A 257 9.16 18.33 -17.53
CA GLN A 257 8.02 17.42 -17.78
C GLN A 257 6.77 18.22 -18.19
N ASN A 258 6.50 19.36 -17.54
CA ASN A 258 5.38 20.22 -17.89
C ASN A 258 5.59 20.90 -19.26
N GLU A 259 6.82 21.26 -19.61
CA GLU A 259 7.15 21.85 -20.92
C GLU A 259 7.01 20.81 -22.04
N ARG A 260 7.49 19.57 -21.82
CA ARG A 260 7.29 18.46 -22.79
C ARG A 260 5.80 18.17 -23.00
N ASN A 261 5.00 18.17 -21.93
CA ASN A 261 3.55 17.96 -22.02
C ASN A 261 2.85 19.12 -22.75
N ARG A 262 3.34 20.37 -22.60
CA ARG A 262 2.80 21.55 -23.34
C ARG A 262 3.21 21.59 -24.80
N GLY A 263 4.44 21.14 -25.10
CA GLY A 263 4.99 21.23 -26.48
C GLY A 263 4.47 20.17 -27.44
N ASN A 264 3.99 19.03 -26.96
CA ASN A 264 3.65 17.87 -27.80
C ASN A 264 2.14 17.66 -28.01
N GLU A 265 1.25 18.54 -27.51
CA GLU A 265 -0.22 18.34 -27.51
C GLU A 265 -0.67 16.97 -26.93
N THR A 266 0.26 16.20 -26.34
CA THR A 266 -0.02 14.89 -25.76
C THR A 266 -0.43 15.07 -24.31
N GLU A 267 -1.57 14.47 -23.95
CA GLU A 267 -2.03 14.41 -22.56
C GLU A 267 -0.97 13.76 -21.65
N ASP A 268 -0.96 14.14 -20.37
CA ASP A 268 -0.12 13.48 -19.36
C ASP A 268 -0.35 11.95 -19.41
N ILE A 269 0.71 11.18 -19.42
CA ILE A 269 0.70 9.71 -19.53
C ILE A 269 -0.19 9.06 -18.47
N ARG A 270 -0.33 9.69 -17.28
CA ARG A 270 -1.23 9.20 -16.22
C ARG A 270 -2.69 9.46 -16.53
N ILE A 271 -3.00 10.57 -17.22
CA ILE A 271 -4.36 10.85 -17.68
C ILE A 271 -4.74 9.85 -18.76
N GLN A 272 -3.82 9.56 -19.68
CA GLN A 272 -4.03 8.54 -20.72
C GLN A 272 -4.22 7.16 -20.07
N ALA A 273 -3.37 6.77 -19.11
CA ALA A 273 -3.52 5.52 -18.37
C ALA A 273 -4.85 5.46 -17.59
N ALA A 274 -5.28 6.58 -16.99
CA ALA A 274 -6.56 6.64 -16.29
C ALA A 274 -7.75 6.50 -17.23
N LYS A 275 -7.70 7.07 -18.45
CA LYS A 275 -8.69 6.87 -19.49
C LYS A 275 -8.71 5.43 -19.96
N PHE A 276 -7.54 4.88 -20.30
CA PHE A 276 -7.37 3.52 -20.78
C PHE A 276 -7.95 2.49 -19.78
N TYR A 277 -7.51 2.50 -18.53
CA TYR A 277 -7.97 1.58 -17.49
C TYR A 277 -9.29 1.97 -16.84
N GLY A 278 -9.70 3.23 -16.95
CA GLY A 278 -10.92 3.73 -16.33
C GLY A 278 -12.19 3.40 -17.09
N TYR A 279 -12.18 3.51 -18.43
CA TYR A 279 -13.39 3.35 -19.23
C TYR A 279 -13.22 2.86 -20.68
N GLU A 280 -12.02 2.99 -21.30
CA GLU A 280 -11.84 2.62 -22.71
C GLU A 280 -11.77 1.11 -22.92
N GLN A 281 -11.07 0.40 -22.06
CA GLN A 281 -10.74 -1.02 -22.21
C GLN A 281 -11.75 -1.95 -21.50
N PHE A 282 -13.04 -1.72 -21.76
CA PHE A 282 -14.12 -2.60 -21.26
C PHE A 282 -14.98 -3.10 -22.41
N PRO A 283 -14.81 -4.37 -22.84
CA PRO A 283 -15.54 -4.92 -23.98
C PRO A 283 -17.06 -4.97 -23.80
N SER A 284 -17.55 -5.06 -22.55
CA SER A 284 -18.95 -5.18 -22.24
C SER A 284 -19.34 -4.49 -20.95
N LEU A 285 -20.66 -4.33 -20.71
CA LEU A 285 -21.18 -3.83 -19.44
C LEU A 285 -20.79 -4.76 -18.28
N ALA A 286 -20.77 -6.07 -18.47
CA ALA A 286 -20.35 -7.03 -17.45
C ALA A 286 -18.88 -6.78 -17.02
N ASN A 287 -17.99 -6.49 -17.97
CA ASN A 287 -16.59 -6.15 -17.69
C ASN A 287 -16.48 -4.83 -16.91
N ARG A 288 -17.32 -3.84 -17.18
CA ARG A 288 -17.35 -2.61 -16.37
C ARG A 288 -17.79 -2.85 -14.93
N LEU A 289 -18.76 -3.75 -14.73
CA LEU A 289 -19.30 -4.06 -13.40
C LEU A 289 -18.35 -4.95 -12.58
N PHE A 290 -17.77 -5.98 -13.19
CA PHE A 290 -17.01 -7.04 -12.52
C PHE A 290 -15.50 -7.04 -12.85
N GLY A 291 -15.07 -6.18 -13.77
CA GLY A 291 -13.69 -6.10 -14.25
C GLY A 291 -13.37 -7.04 -15.41
N ASN A 292 -12.17 -6.90 -15.95
CA ASN A 292 -11.64 -7.78 -17.00
C ASN A 292 -10.93 -9.02 -16.43
N GLY A 293 -10.70 -9.06 -15.10
CA GLY A 293 -9.79 -9.98 -14.46
C GLY A 293 -8.33 -9.50 -14.52
N VAL A 294 -7.45 -10.26 -13.88
CA VAL A 294 -6.01 -9.99 -13.91
C VAL A 294 -5.38 -10.85 -15.02
N PHE A 295 -4.66 -10.22 -15.95
CA PHE A 295 -4.01 -10.94 -17.03
C PHE A 295 -2.66 -11.54 -16.60
N THR A 296 -2.24 -12.59 -17.31
CA THR A 296 -0.92 -13.22 -17.18
C THR A 296 -0.20 -13.22 -18.50
N PHE A 297 1.08 -12.89 -18.51
CA PHE A 297 1.92 -12.95 -19.74
C PHE A 297 2.04 -14.35 -20.36
N LYS A 298 1.55 -15.39 -19.67
CA LYS A 298 1.49 -16.76 -20.20
C LYS A 298 0.31 -16.99 -21.16
N SER A 299 -0.74 -16.14 -21.10
CA SER A 299 -1.90 -16.20 -22.00
C SER A 299 -1.67 -15.36 -23.26
N ALA A 300 -2.39 -15.64 -24.33
CA ALA A 300 -2.37 -14.83 -25.56
C ALA A 300 -2.87 -13.41 -25.26
N TRP A 301 -3.97 -13.30 -24.55
CA TRP A 301 -4.51 -12.01 -24.11
C TRP A 301 -3.49 -11.20 -23.28
N GLY A 302 -2.80 -11.84 -22.32
CA GLY A 302 -1.84 -11.15 -21.49
C GLY A 302 -0.65 -10.62 -22.30
N ARG A 303 -0.17 -11.35 -23.29
CA ARG A 303 0.88 -10.87 -24.21
C ARG A 303 0.40 -9.69 -25.08
N GLN A 304 -0.86 -9.75 -25.56
CA GLN A 304 -1.46 -8.64 -26.30
C GLN A 304 -1.58 -7.39 -25.43
N MET A 305 -2.07 -7.53 -24.18
CA MET A 305 -2.17 -6.42 -23.23
C MET A 305 -0.80 -5.85 -22.89
N GLN A 306 0.21 -6.69 -22.74
CA GLN A 306 1.59 -6.24 -22.54
C GLN A 306 2.09 -5.41 -23.72
N ALA A 307 1.92 -5.90 -24.95
CA ALA A 307 2.33 -5.18 -26.15
C ALA A 307 1.65 -3.79 -26.26
N VAL A 308 0.34 -3.72 -25.96
CA VAL A 308 -0.40 -2.45 -25.95
C VAL A 308 0.12 -1.51 -24.86
N THR A 309 0.29 -2.00 -23.63
CA THR A 309 0.75 -1.17 -22.50
C THR A 309 2.18 -0.67 -22.69
N GLU A 310 3.05 -1.47 -23.33
CA GLU A 310 4.43 -1.07 -23.64
C GLU A 310 4.47 -0.05 -24.81
N SER A 311 3.67 -0.26 -25.87
CA SER A 311 3.63 0.67 -27.01
C SER A 311 3.06 2.04 -26.63
N GLU A 312 2.01 2.07 -25.82
CA GLU A 312 1.35 3.30 -25.35
C GLU A 312 1.97 3.85 -24.05
N ARG A 313 2.89 3.10 -23.43
CA ARG A 313 3.53 3.42 -22.13
C ARG A 313 2.54 3.64 -20.98
N VAL A 314 1.37 2.99 -21.03
CA VAL A 314 0.33 3.09 -20.00
C VAL A 314 0.37 1.88 -19.08
N TYR A 315 0.58 2.08 -17.78
CA TYR A 315 0.69 1.00 -16.81
C TYR A 315 -0.36 1.13 -15.70
N ALA A 316 -1.05 0.04 -15.39
CA ALA A 316 -2.07 -0.01 -14.34
C ALA A 316 -1.54 0.40 -12.95
N VAL A 317 -0.24 0.16 -12.71
CA VAL A 317 0.44 0.53 -11.46
C VAL A 317 0.66 2.05 -11.32
N ASP A 318 0.60 2.82 -12.39
CA ASP A 318 0.74 4.28 -12.33
C ASP A 318 -0.57 4.98 -11.95
N VAL A 319 -1.70 4.26 -12.08
CA VAL A 319 -3.05 4.76 -11.82
C VAL A 319 -3.86 3.74 -11.00
N GLY A 320 -3.32 3.33 -9.85
CA GLY A 320 -3.75 2.18 -9.07
C GLY A 320 -5.25 1.99 -8.89
N ILE A 321 -6.02 3.05 -8.60
CA ILE A 321 -7.48 2.94 -8.44
C ILE A 321 -8.17 2.58 -9.78
N PHE A 322 -7.70 3.12 -10.91
CA PHE A 322 -8.22 2.80 -12.23
C PHE A 322 -7.76 1.40 -12.69
N GLY A 323 -6.50 1.04 -12.41
CA GLY A 323 -6.01 -0.33 -12.63
C GLY A 323 -6.77 -1.37 -11.81
N PHE A 324 -7.14 -1.03 -10.58
CA PHE A 324 -7.98 -1.88 -9.75
C PHE A 324 -9.41 -1.99 -10.29
N ASN A 325 -10.00 -0.87 -10.76
CA ASN A 325 -11.29 -0.87 -11.45
C ASN A 325 -11.27 -1.75 -12.70
N TRP A 326 -10.24 -1.62 -13.51
CA TRP A 326 -10.09 -2.43 -14.72
C TRP A 326 -10.03 -3.93 -14.42
N SER A 327 -9.30 -4.30 -13.36
CA SER A 327 -9.14 -5.71 -12.97
C SER A 327 -10.39 -6.29 -12.30
N PHE A 328 -11.10 -5.52 -11.46
CA PHE A 328 -12.13 -6.05 -10.56
C PHE A 328 -13.49 -5.33 -10.67
N GLY A 329 -13.61 -4.34 -11.54
CA GLY A 329 -14.84 -3.63 -11.86
C GLY A 329 -15.30 -2.61 -10.81
N ILE A 330 -16.36 -1.86 -11.18
CA ILE A 330 -16.87 -0.76 -10.37
C ILE A 330 -17.42 -1.23 -9.01
N PHE A 331 -17.97 -2.45 -8.91
CA PHE A 331 -18.46 -2.96 -7.64
C PHE A 331 -17.33 -3.13 -6.62
N SER A 332 -16.12 -3.50 -7.06
CA SER A 332 -14.95 -3.57 -6.17
C SER A 332 -14.49 -2.19 -5.71
N ILE A 333 -14.57 -1.17 -6.58
CA ILE A 333 -14.33 0.22 -6.21
C ILE A 333 -15.32 0.70 -5.17
N VAL A 334 -16.62 0.41 -5.34
CA VAL A 334 -17.63 0.76 -4.32
C VAL A 334 -17.31 0.12 -2.97
N CYS A 335 -16.92 -1.17 -2.95
CA CYS A 335 -16.49 -1.83 -1.72
C CYS A 335 -15.27 -1.14 -1.08
N LEU A 336 -14.26 -0.79 -1.88
CA LEU A 336 -13.09 -0.05 -1.39
C LEU A 336 -13.46 1.34 -0.86
N LEU A 337 -14.30 2.08 -1.56
CA LEU A 337 -14.76 3.40 -1.10
C LEU A 337 -15.51 3.30 0.23
N VAL A 338 -16.32 2.25 0.43
CA VAL A 338 -16.96 1.97 1.73
C VAL A 338 -15.91 1.70 2.81
N VAL A 339 -14.83 0.97 2.49
CA VAL A 339 -13.71 0.74 3.41
C VAL A 339 -13.03 2.05 3.74
N PHE A 340 -12.65 2.86 2.74
CA PHE A 340 -12.02 4.18 2.93
C PHE A 340 -12.91 5.09 3.78
N TYR A 341 -14.18 5.21 3.43
CA TYR A 341 -15.14 6.01 4.18
C TYR A 341 -15.20 5.60 5.66
N LYS A 342 -15.40 4.31 5.93
CA LYS A 342 -15.44 3.79 7.31
C LYS A 342 -14.13 4.01 8.06
N ALA A 343 -12.97 3.84 7.40
CA ALA A 343 -11.67 4.00 8.03
C ALA A 343 -11.33 5.48 8.33
N ILE A 344 -11.70 6.40 7.44
CA ILE A 344 -11.40 7.83 7.57
C ILE A 344 -12.38 8.54 8.51
N VAL A 345 -13.69 8.24 8.40
CA VAL A 345 -14.75 8.93 9.15
C VAL A 345 -14.89 8.40 10.58
N VAL A 346 -14.50 7.15 10.81
CA VAL A 346 -14.52 6.60 12.18
C VAL A 346 -13.63 7.40 13.10
N ARG A 347 -14.26 8.24 13.92
CA ARG A 347 -13.60 9.01 14.99
C ARG A 347 -13.21 8.09 16.16
N SER A 348 -12.27 7.19 15.94
CA SER A 348 -11.58 6.53 17.04
C SER A 348 -10.53 7.47 17.58
N GLN A 349 -10.80 8.12 18.71
CA GLN A 349 -9.81 8.97 19.40
C GLN A 349 -8.54 8.22 19.81
N LYS A 350 -8.57 6.88 19.83
CA LYS A 350 -7.44 6.06 20.26
C LYS A 350 -6.56 5.57 19.12
N TYR A 351 -7.05 5.44 17.89
CA TYR A 351 -6.26 5.01 16.73
C TYR A 351 -6.35 5.99 15.56
N VAL A 352 -5.87 7.20 15.84
CA VAL A 352 -5.80 8.30 14.85
C VAL A 352 -4.91 7.92 13.66
N VAL A 353 -3.87 7.12 13.89
CA VAL A 353 -2.92 6.63 12.89
C VAL A 353 -3.61 5.95 11.70
N GLY A 354 -4.61 5.11 11.95
CA GLY A 354 -5.35 4.42 10.88
C GLY A 354 -6.01 5.39 9.91
N ARG A 355 -6.57 6.50 10.41
CA ARG A 355 -7.16 7.55 9.58
C ARG A 355 -6.14 8.20 8.65
N TYR A 356 -4.96 8.58 9.17
CA TYR A 356 -3.90 9.20 8.37
C TYR A 356 -3.33 8.23 7.34
N TYR A 357 -3.14 6.96 7.70
CA TYR A 357 -2.73 5.93 6.77
C TYR A 357 -3.74 5.76 5.62
N PHE A 358 -5.05 5.72 5.92
CA PHE A 358 -6.08 5.59 4.89
C PHE A 358 -6.23 6.82 4.01
N ILE A 359 -6.01 8.04 4.53
CA ILE A 359 -5.93 9.25 3.71
C ILE A 359 -4.72 9.17 2.77
N TRP A 360 -3.55 8.78 3.28
CA TRP A 360 -2.36 8.57 2.46
C TRP A 360 -2.61 7.52 1.37
N LEU A 361 -3.17 6.37 1.72
CA LEU A 361 -3.46 5.29 0.77
C LEU A 361 -4.45 5.73 -0.30
N PHE A 362 -5.53 6.42 0.07
CA PHE A 362 -6.54 6.92 -0.86
C PHE A 362 -5.94 7.90 -1.86
N VAL A 363 -5.24 8.94 -1.38
CA VAL A 363 -4.63 9.94 -2.27
C VAL A 363 -3.54 9.32 -3.14
N SER A 364 -2.72 8.43 -2.58
CA SER A 364 -1.66 7.74 -3.34
C SER A 364 -2.21 6.82 -4.42
N SER A 365 -3.39 6.22 -4.24
CA SER A 365 -3.96 5.25 -5.18
C SER A 365 -4.37 5.86 -6.53
N PHE A 366 -4.48 7.19 -6.63
CA PHE A 366 -4.76 7.86 -7.92
C PHE A 366 -3.55 7.93 -8.85
N ALA A 367 -2.33 7.90 -8.31
CA ALA A 367 -1.10 8.07 -9.09
C ALA A 367 0.00 7.07 -8.68
N SER A 368 -0.38 5.94 -8.09
CA SER A 368 0.52 4.82 -7.79
C SER A 368 -0.27 3.52 -7.58
N GLY A 369 0.41 2.39 -7.77
CA GLY A 369 -0.14 1.05 -7.59
C GLY A 369 -0.40 0.62 -6.15
N ALA A 370 -0.66 1.57 -5.25
CA ALA A 370 -0.80 1.32 -3.81
C ALA A 370 -1.87 0.25 -3.45
N LEU A 371 -2.88 0.06 -4.29
CA LEU A 371 -3.92 -0.97 -4.11
C LEU A 371 -3.56 -2.32 -4.75
N LEU A 372 -2.52 -2.36 -5.58
CA LEU A 372 -2.18 -3.51 -6.41
C LEU A 372 -1.01 -4.34 -5.84
N TYR A 373 -0.18 -3.75 -4.99
CA TYR A 373 0.98 -4.44 -4.42
C TYR A 373 0.61 -5.27 -3.18
N PRO A 374 0.98 -6.56 -3.11
CA PRO A 374 0.66 -7.44 -1.97
C PRO A 374 1.15 -6.90 -0.61
N SER A 375 2.36 -6.32 -0.56
CA SER A 375 2.90 -5.72 0.66
C SER A 375 2.03 -4.57 1.20
N GLN A 376 1.43 -3.77 0.32
CA GLN A 376 0.54 -2.68 0.69
C GLN A 376 -0.84 -3.19 1.10
N ILE A 377 -1.34 -4.24 0.46
CA ILE A 377 -2.58 -4.92 0.85
C ILE A 377 -2.47 -5.44 2.29
N ILE A 378 -1.35 -6.09 2.64
CA ILE A 378 -1.13 -6.59 4.00
C ILE A 378 -1.16 -5.47 5.02
N VAL A 379 -0.45 -4.36 4.77
CA VAL A 379 -0.45 -3.21 5.69
C VAL A 379 -1.84 -2.62 5.83
N THR A 380 -2.60 -2.54 4.72
CA THR A 380 -4.00 -2.09 4.74
C THR A 380 -4.85 -2.99 5.65
N VAL A 381 -4.74 -4.30 5.51
CA VAL A 381 -5.45 -5.28 6.35
C VAL A 381 -5.05 -5.16 7.83
N ILE A 382 -3.76 -4.99 8.12
CA ILE A 382 -3.27 -4.76 9.48
C ILE A 382 -3.92 -3.52 10.08
N VAL A 383 -3.98 -2.43 9.34
CA VAL A 383 -4.58 -1.17 9.82
C VAL A 383 -6.08 -1.31 10.06
N LEU A 384 -6.82 -2.00 9.16
CA LEU A 384 -8.25 -2.30 9.36
C LEU A 384 -8.49 -3.10 10.65
N TYR A 385 -7.70 -4.14 10.86
CA TYR A 385 -7.77 -4.94 12.08
C TYR A 385 -7.49 -4.12 13.34
N LEU A 386 -6.46 -3.26 13.32
CA LEU A 386 -6.13 -2.39 14.44
C LEU A 386 -7.26 -1.38 14.73
N ILE A 387 -7.88 -0.78 13.70
CA ILE A 387 -9.04 0.11 13.87
C ILE A 387 -10.17 -0.61 14.60
N ASP A 388 -10.50 -1.83 14.21
CA ASP A 388 -11.57 -2.60 14.84
C ASP A 388 -11.22 -2.97 16.29
N THR A 389 -9.99 -3.40 16.55
CA THR A 389 -9.54 -3.80 17.89
C THR A 389 -9.56 -2.63 18.88
N TYR A 390 -9.10 -1.45 18.46
CA TYR A 390 -9.14 -0.25 19.29
C TYR A 390 -10.57 0.24 19.56
N ASN A 391 -11.47 0.13 18.59
CA ASN A 391 -12.87 0.50 18.77
C ASN A 391 -13.60 -0.47 19.70
N TYR A 392 -13.35 -1.78 19.63
CA TYR A 392 -13.92 -2.77 20.51
C TYR A 392 -13.53 -2.54 21.98
N LYS A 393 -12.24 -2.31 22.25
CA LYS A 393 -11.77 -2.00 23.61
C LYS A 393 -12.46 -0.79 24.21
N ARG A 394 -12.74 0.23 23.40
CA ARG A 394 -13.47 1.41 23.86
C ARG A 394 -14.90 1.11 24.29
N LEU A 395 -15.64 0.37 23.47
CA LEU A 395 -17.04 0.01 23.76
C LEU A 395 -17.14 -0.80 25.05
N TYR A 396 -16.23 -1.77 25.23
CA TYR A 396 -16.18 -2.59 26.44
C TYR A 396 -15.88 -1.75 27.70
N LEU A 397 -14.91 -0.83 27.64
CA LEU A 397 -14.56 0.05 28.78
C LEU A 397 -15.66 1.08 29.08
N CYS A 398 -16.42 1.54 28.09
CA CYS A 398 -17.56 2.42 28.30
C CYS A 398 -18.76 1.66 28.87
N GLY A 399 -19.01 0.42 28.45
CA GLY A 399 -20.07 -0.44 28.97
C GLY A 399 -19.86 -0.84 30.44
N LEU A 400 -18.61 -1.04 30.87
CA LEU A 400 -18.27 -1.30 32.27
C LEU A 400 -18.40 -0.06 33.18
N LYS A 401 -18.41 1.15 32.61
CA LYS A 401 -18.65 2.39 33.38
C LYS A 401 -20.13 2.78 33.53
N SER A 402 -21.00 2.10 32.74
CA SER A 402 -22.46 2.31 32.77
C SER A 402 -23.20 1.17 33.48
N ALA A 403 -22.52 0.18 34.01
CA ALA A 403 -22.99 -0.88 34.89
C ALA A 403 -22.37 -0.71 36.27
#